data_e0438709a477faff283ba31b39f94226
#
_entry.id   e0438709a477faff283ba31b39f94226
#
_cell.length_a   1.000
_cell.length_b   1.000
_cell.length_c   1.000
_cell.angle_alpha   90.00
_cell.angle_beta   90.00
_cell.angle_gamma   90.00
#
_symmetry.space_group_name_H-M   'P 1'
#
loop_
_entity.id
_entity.type
_entity.pdbx_description
1 polymer ?
#
loop_
_entity_poly.entity_id
_entity_poly.type
_entity_poly.pdbx_seq_one_letter_code
_entity_poly.pdbx_strand_id
1 'polypeptide(L)'
;MGPKSERVYRTIREWIATGKYSPGSRLPSERTLSEELSIGRTALRQVLAKLVAERVVEVHGRSSYRVPDRSVTTEAPTDVEPWQIHGERTLYDNRWVKLALVDVEPPGVKRFEHHVVRLHHVAIAAVIDDQDRVLMMWRYRFVPQSFGWELPGGIVDEGEDPLQTAMREFEEETGWRPNSLEHVVTYQPMVGMVDSPHEIYVGQGAKLIGEPTDLEEAGHIAWVPLADIPGLMARGELMGSGTLVALLHVLASRGAGASPTTAA
;
A
#
# COMPACT_ATOMS: atom_id res chain seq x y z
N MET A 1 0.62 -9.99 29.93
CA MET A 1 -0.17 -9.22 30.93
C MET A 1 -1.15 -10.15 31.64
N GLY A 2 -1.48 -9.89 32.92
CA GLY A 2 -2.53 -10.65 33.62
C GLY A 2 -3.94 -10.20 33.18
N PRO A 3 -4.99 -10.99 33.49
CA PRO A 3 -6.36 -10.71 33.01
C PRO A 3 -6.88 -9.30 33.34
N LYS A 4 -6.51 -8.77 34.50
CA LYS A 4 -6.90 -7.41 34.91
C LYS A 4 -6.23 -6.32 34.07
N SER A 5 -4.95 -6.48 33.75
CA SER A 5 -4.21 -5.55 32.88
C SER A 5 -4.73 -5.59 31.44
N GLU A 6 -5.11 -6.76 30.95
CA GLU A 6 -5.69 -6.91 29.61
C GLU A 6 -7.04 -6.19 29.51
N ARG A 7 -7.90 -6.31 30.53
CA ARG A 7 -9.15 -5.55 30.60
C ARG A 7 -8.90 -4.06 30.56
N VAL A 8 -7.97 -3.54 31.38
CA VAL A 8 -7.65 -2.12 31.43
C VAL A 8 -7.09 -1.61 30.11
N TYR A 9 -6.24 -2.40 29.45
CA TYR A 9 -5.74 -2.10 28.11
C TYR A 9 -6.89 -1.92 27.09
N ARG A 10 -7.85 -2.84 27.07
CA ARG A 10 -9.02 -2.73 26.17
C ARG A 10 -9.89 -1.53 26.51
N THR A 11 -10.15 -1.27 27.77
CA THR A 11 -10.93 -0.12 28.21
C THR A 11 -10.32 1.19 27.78
N ILE A 12 -9.01 1.39 27.91
CA ILE A 12 -8.37 2.64 27.47
C ILE A 12 -8.44 2.78 25.95
N ARG A 13 -8.24 1.70 25.20
CA ARG A 13 -8.40 1.72 23.73
C ARG A 13 -9.84 2.07 23.31
N GLU A 14 -10.83 1.52 23.98
CA GLU A 14 -12.24 1.82 23.75
C GLU A 14 -12.57 3.28 24.07
N TRP A 15 -12.07 3.83 25.16
CA TRP A 15 -12.22 5.26 25.47
C TRP A 15 -11.69 6.18 24.39
N ILE A 16 -10.56 5.81 23.77
CA ILE A 16 -9.96 6.57 22.67
C ILE A 16 -10.80 6.37 21.40
N ALA A 17 -11.17 5.13 21.07
CA ALA A 17 -11.94 4.81 19.87
C ALA A 17 -13.33 5.45 19.88
N THR A 18 -13.98 5.55 21.04
CA THR A 18 -15.31 6.18 21.22
C THR A 18 -15.25 7.69 21.41
N GLY A 19 -14.04 8.30 21.39
CA GLY A 19 -13.86 9.74 21.52
C GLY A 19 -13.97 10.30 22.95
N LYS A 20 -14.05 9.46 24.00
CA LYS A 20 -13.95 9.92 25.40
C LYS A 20 -12.64 10.72 25.60
N TYR A 21 -11.59 10.31 24.92
CA TYR A 21 -10.35 11.06 24.79
C TYR A 21 -10.05 11.29 23.30
N SER A 22 -10.28 12.50 22.84
CA SER A 22 -10.07 12.90 21.45
C SER A 22 -8.56 13.01 21.11
N PRO A 23 -8.19 12.95 19.83
CA PRO A 23 -6.83 13.26 19.38
C PRO A 23 -6.30 14.56 20.00
N GLY A 24 -5.03 14.57 20.44
CA GLY A 24 -4.40 15.69 21.14
C GLY A 24 -4.76 15.85 22.62
N SER A 25 -5.82 15.18 23.11
CA SER A 25 -6.24 15.30 24.51
C SER A 25 -5.31 14.53 25.46
N ARG A 26 -5.19 15.05 26.69
CA ARG A 26 -4.42 14.38 27.75
C ARG A 26 -5.25 13.32 28.45
N LEU A 27 -4.64 12.16 28.70
CA LEU A 27 -5.20 11.18 29.62
C LEU A 27 -5.11 11.68 31.07
N PRO A 28 -5.99 11.22 31.96
CA PRO A 28 -5.86 11.46 33.40
C PRO A 28 -4.50 10.99 33.94
N SER A 29 -4.11 11.53 35.09
CA SER A 29 -2.86 11.13 35.74
C SER A 29 -2.83 9.63 36.04
N GLU A 30 -1.62 9.02 36.15
CA GLU A 30 -1.49 7.61 36.56
C GLU A 30 -2.24 7.32 37.87
N ARG A 31 -2.29 8.29 38.81
CA ARG A 31 -3.04 8.13 40.05
C ARG A 31 -4.53 8.03 39.78
N THR A 32 -5.09 8.94 39.01
CA THR A 32 -6.52 8.96 38.66
C THR A 32 -6.92 7.71 37.87
N LEU A 33 -6.11 7.32 36.86
CA LEU A 33 -6.35 6.10 36.08
C LEU A 33 -6.26 4.83 36.94
N SER A 34 -5.35 4.78 37.91
CA SER A 34 -5.20 3.67 38.84
C SER A 34 -6.44 3.51 39.71
N GLU A 35 -7.00 4.62 40.19
CA GLU A 35 -8.22 4.67 41.01
C GLU A 35 -9.46 4.32 40.16
N GLU A 36 -9.67 4.99 39.00
CA GLU A 36 -10.83 4.78 38.12
C GLU A 36 -10.91 3.35 37.57
N LEU A 37 -9.76 2.79 37.19
CA LEU A 37 -9.67 1.42 36.61
C LEU A 37 -9.44 0.34 37.68
N SER A 38 -9.35 0.73 38.95
CA SER A 38 -9.11 -0.17 40.08
C SER A 38 -7.90 -1.10 39.86
N ILE A 39 -6.79 -0.59 39.34
CA ILE A 39 -5.56 -1.34 39.02
C ILE A 39 -4.36 -0.74 39.76
N GLY A 40 -3.42 -1.60 40.20
CA GLY A 40 -2.18 -1.12 40.85
C GLY A 40 -1.29 -0.34 39.87
N ARG A 41 -0.58 0.69 40.37
CA ARG A 41 0.25 1.61 39.55
C ARG A 41 1.30 0.88 38.70
N THR A 42 1.95 -0.16 39.23
CA THR A 42 2.94 -0.95 38.49
C THR A 42 2.32 -1.64 37.27
N ALA A 43 1.14 -2.27 37.45
CA ALA A 43 0.42 -2.91 36.38
C ALA A 43 -0.13 -1.90 35.36
N LEU A 44 -0.60 -0.71 35.83
CA LEU A 44 -1.02 0.37 34.93
C LEU A 44 0.13 0.86 34.06
N ARG A 45 1.33 1.05 34.61
CA ARG A 45 2.52 1.45 33.84
C ARG A 45 2.88 0.43 32.75
N GLN A 46 2.74 -0.86 33.00
CA GLN A 46 2.93 -1.89 31.97
C GLN A 46 1.89 -1.75 30.83
N VAL A 47 0.64 -1.46 31.18
CA VAL A 47 -0.42 -1.21 30.19
C VAL A 47 -0.12 0.04 29.38
N LEU A 48 0.23 1.15 30.04
CA LEU A 48 0.56 2.42 29.38
C LEU A 48 1.81 2.27 28.48
N ALA A 49 2.84 1.56 28.94
CA ALA A 49 4.03 1.27 28.14
C ALA A 49 3.68 0.47 26.86
N LYS A 50 2.76 -0.49 26.93
CA LYS A 50 2.26 -1.21 25.77
C LYS A 50 1.49 -0.31 24.81
N LEU A 51 0.61 0.56 25.34
CA LEU A 51 -0.14 1.53 24.53
C LEU A 51 0.80 2.55 23.85
N VAL A 52 1.90 2.94 24.50
CA VAL A 52 2.94 3.79 23.92
C VAL A 52 3.70 3.05 22.82
N ALA A 53 4.10 1.81 23.04
CA ALA A 53 4.77 0.98 22.03
C ALA A 53 3.90 0.78 20.77
N GLU A 54 2.59 0.68 20.94
CA GLU A 54 1.60 0.58 19.86
C GLU A 54 1.16 1.95 19.30
N ARG A 55 1.77 3.04 19.76
CA ARG A 55 1.44 4.42 19.35
C ARG A 55 -0.04 4.79 19.52
N VAL A 56 -0.73 4.14 20.46
CA VAL A 56 -2.12 4.49 20.85
C VAL A 56 -2.14 5.70 21.75
N VAL A 57 -1.10 5.87 22.57
CA VAL A 57 -0.83 7.06 23.39
C VAL A 57 0.64 7.46 23.27
N GLU A 58 0.97 8.70 23.57
CA GLU A 58 2.36 9.18 23.63
C GLU A 58 2.69 9.78 25.00
N VAL A 59 3.96 9.69 25.39
CA VAL A 59 4.46 10.31 26.63
C VAL A 59 4.57 11.82 26.41
N HIS A 60 3.97 12.60 27.32
CA HIS A 60 4.04 14.05 27.30
C HIS A 60 4.61 14.56 28.65
N GLY A 61 5.92 14.83 28.69
CA GLY A 61 6.60 15.17 29.95
C GLY A 61 6.92 13.95 30.82
N ARG A 62 7.17 14.19 32.14
CA ARG A 62 7.73 13.16 33.05
C ARG A 62 6.75 12.06 33.48
N SER A 63 5.43 12.28 33.40
CA SER A 63 4.43 11.32 33.95
C SER A 63 3.04 11.53 33.37
N SER A 64 2.91 12.13 32.20
CA SER A 64 1.62 12.35 31.54
C SER A 64 1.59 11.69 30.17
N TYR A 65 0.41 11.28 29.77
CA TYR A 65 0.14 10.63 28.50
C TYR A 65 -0.92 11.44 27.75
N ARG A 66 -0.84 11.48 26.44
CA ARG A 66 -1.91 12.04 25.61
C ARG A 66 -2.21 11.11 24.43
N VAL A 67 -3.39 11.24 23.88
CA VAL A 67 -3.76 10.64 22.61
C VAL A 67 -2.99 11.39 21.52
N PRO A 68 -2.23 10.70 20.65
CA PRO A 68 -1.54 11.38 19.57
C PRO A 68 -2.50 12.23 18.75
N ASP A 69 -2.12 13.47 18.51
CA ASP A 69 -2.83 14.30 17.56
C ASP A 69 -2.49 13.81 16.15
N ARG A 70 -3.37 12.98 15.61
CA ARG A 70 -3.25 12.46 14.24
C ARG A 70 -3.87 13.41 13.21
N SER A 71 -4.21 14.63 13.58
CA SER A 71 -4.45 15.69 12.61
C SER A 71 -3.11 16.08 11.96
N VAL A 72 -2.50 15.10 11.31
CA VAL A 72 -1.52 15.37 10.27
C VAL A 72 -2.32 16.11 9.22
N THR A 73 -2.10 17.39 9.09
CA THR A 73 -2.50 18.11 7.87
C THR A 73 -1.79 17.37 6.74
N THR A 74 -2.57 16.67 5.91
CA THR A 74 -2.09 16.02 4.70
C THR A 74 -1.73 17.05 3.62
N GLU A 75 -1.75 18.32 3.96
CA GLU A 75 -1.29 19.40 3.08
C GLU A 75 0.24 19.33 2.96
N ALA A 76 0.69 19.09 1.76
CA ALA A 76 2.12 19.13 1.46
C ALA A 76 2.65 20.54 1.73
N PRO A 77 3.87 20.69 2.33
CA PRO A 77 4.48 21.99 2.49
C PRO A 77 4.70 22.64 1.12
N THR A 78 4.28 23.89 0.96
CA THR A 78 4.33 24.64 -0.30
C THR A 78 5.64 25.42 -0.48
N ASP A 79 6.51 25.42 0.53
CA ASP A 79 7.78 26.15 0.60
C ASP A 79 9.02 25.29 0.31
N VAL A 80 8.83 24.05 -0.15
CA VAL A 80 9.93 23.15 -0.53
C VAL A 80 10.37 23.44 -1.98
N GLU A 81 11.64 23.87 -2.13
CA GLU A 81 12.23 24.10 -3.44
C GLU A 81 12.57 22.77 -4.14
N PRO A 82 12.21 22.60 -5.44
CA PRO A 82 12.60 21.41 -6.20
C PRO A 82 14.11 21.41 -6.49
N TRP A 83 14.65 20.20 -6.73
CA TRP A 83 16.02 20.08 -7.22
C TRP A 83 16.14 20.65 -8.62
N GLN A 84 17.28 21.32 -8.91
CA GLN A 84 17.59 21.77 -10.25
C GLN A 84 18.19 20.64 -11.07
N ILE A 85 17.75 20.48 -12.33
CA ILE A 85 18.31 19.53 -13.29
C ILE A 85 19.11 20.33 -14.32
N HIS A 86 20.43 20.06 -14.40
CA HIS A 86 21.34 20.77 -15.26
C HIS A 86 21.59 20.06 -16.60
N GLY A 87 21.30 18.77 -16.66
CA GLY A 87 21.44 17.99 -17.87
C GLY A 87 21.36 16.48 -17.63
N GLU A 88 21.38 15.73 -18.72
CA GLU A 88 21.36 14.27 -18.70
C GLU A 88 22.28 13.75 -19.77
N ARG A 89 23.05 12.69 -19.47
CA ARG A 89 23.82 11.94 -20.47
C ARG A 89 23.50 10.45 -20.37
N THR A 90 23.24 9.85 -21.51
CA THR A 90 22.92 8.42 -21.63
C THR A 90 24.18 7.58 -21.50
N LEU A 91 24.14 6.54 -20.67
CA LEU A 91 25.18 5.53 -20.50
C LEU A 91 24.90 4.28 -21.32
N TYR A 92 23.64 3.86 -21.36
CA TYR A 92 23.17 2.69 -22.10
C TYR A 92 21.73 2.94 -22.54
N ASP A 93 21.38 2.52 -23.75
CA ASP A 93 20.03 2.69 -24.30
C ASP A 93 19.69 1.54 -25.24
N ASN A 94 18.52 0.94 -25.01
CA ASN A 94 17.90 -0.02 -25.91
C ASN A 94 16.36 0.06 -25.77
N ARG A 95 15.67 -0.78 -26.52
CA ARG A 95 14.18 -0.76 -26.52
C ARG A 95 13.53 -1.05 -25.16
N TRP A 96 14.25 -1.64 -24.20
CA TRP A 96 13.72 -2.06 -22.90
C TRP A 96 14.11 -1.16 -21.73
N VAL A 97 15.29 -0.57 -21.81
CA VAL A 97 15.87 0.19 -20.70
C VAL A 97 16.79 1.28 -21.18
N LYS A 98 16.70 2.46 -20.57
CA LYS A 98 17.67 3.53 -20.70
C LYS A 98 18.32 3.79 -19.34
N LEU A 99 19.65 3.68 -19.27
CA LEU A 99 20.44 4.08 -18.11
C LEU A 99 21.09 5.44 -18.40
N ALA A 100 20.89 6.41 -17.53
CA ALA A 100 21.40 7.76 -17.66
C ALA A 100 22.10 8.24 -16.39
N LEU A 101 22.96 9.24 -16.53
CA LEU A 101 23.42 10.11 -15.46
C LEU A 101 22.75 11.46 -15.61
N VAL A 102 22.02 11.86 -14.58
CA VAL A 102 21.33 13.14 -14.49
C VAL A 102 22.12 14.04 -13.54
N ASP A 103 22.48 15.20 -14.02
CA ASP A 103 23.24 16.19 -13.26
C ASP A 103 22.28 17.05 -12.46
N VAL A 104 22.29 16.91 -11.14
CA VAL A 104 21.31 17.47 -10.23
C VAL A 104 21.94 18.33 -9.14
N GLU A 105 21.18 19.31 -8.68
CA GLU A 105 21.56 20.20 -7.59
C GLU A 105 20.37 20.38 -6.62
N PRO A 106 20.40 19.69 -5.46
CA PRO A 106 19.40 19.91 -4.41
C PRO A 106 19.61 21.28 -3.73
N PRO A 107 18.57 21.88 -3.16
CA PRO A 107 18.70 23.14 -2.42
C PRO A 107 19.73 23.05 -1.29
N GLY A 108 20.73 23.94 -1.32
CA GLY A 108 21.78 23.99 -0.31
C GLY A 108 22.79 22.83 -0.31
N VAL A 109 22.76 21.96 -1.33
CA VAL A 109 23.67 20.81 -1.47
C VAL A 109 24.50 20.97 -2.75
N LYS A 110 25.74 20.48 -2.70
CA LYS A 110 26.63 20.53 -3.87
C LYS A 110 26.07 19.64 -5.01
N ARG A 111 26.11 20.17 -6.22
CA ARG A 111 25.78 19.51 -7.48
C ARG A 111 26.54 18.17 -7.66
N PHE A 112 25.83 17.13 -8.16
CA PHE A 112 26.36 15.80 -8.42
C PHE A 112 25.59 15.08 -9.52
N GLU A 113 26.19 14.03 -10.10
CA GLU A 113 25.52 13.16 -11.07
C GLU A 113 24.80 12.00 -10.35
N HIS A 114 23.52 11.80 -10.68
CA HIS A 114 22.68 10.74 -10.15
C HIS A 114 22.33 9.72 -11.24
N HIS A 115 22.43 8.41 -10.92
CA HIS A 115 22.04 7.35 -11.83
C HIS A 115 20.53 7.22 -11.90
N VAL A 116 19.95 7.24 -13.11
CA VAL A 116 18.52 7.06 -13.35
C VAL A 116 18.33 5.94 -14.38
N VAL A 117 17.47 5.00 -14.06
CA VAL A 117 16.98 3.96 -14.97
C VAL A 117 15.60 4.36 -15.45
N ARG A 118 15.43 4.56 -16.76
CA ARG A 118 14.13 4.84 -17.38
C ARG A 118 13.59 3.57 -17.99
N LEU A 119 12.43 3.15 -17.55
CA LEU A 119 11.69 2.00 -18.06
C LEU A 119 10.39 2.48 -18.69
N HIS A 120 9.67 1.53 -19.28
CA HIS A 120 8.37 1.81 -19.85
C HIS A 120 7.31 2.10 -18.79
N HIS A 121 6.25 2.77 -19.21
CA HIS A 121 5.01 2.90 -18.49
C HIS A 121 4.32 1.52 -18.43
N VAL A 122 3.69 1.18 -17.32
CA VAL A 122 3.05 -0.12 -17.08
C VAL A 122 1.62 0.08 -16.63
N ALA A 123 0.70 -0.72 -17.17
CA ALA A 123 -0.70 -0.76 -16.74
C ALA A 123 -1.04 -2.14 -16.17
N ILE A 124 -1.71 -2.18 -15.01
CA ILE A 124 -1.98 -3.40 -14.25
C ILE A 124 -3.45 -3.42 -13.86
N ALA A 125 -4.12 -4.58 -14.00
CA ALA A 125 -5.53 -4.74 -13.71
C ALA A 125 -5.81 -5.71 -12.56
N ALA A 126 -6.60 -5.27 -11.57
CA ALA A 126 -7.19 -6.12 -10.54
C ALA A 126 -8.69 -6.25 -10.79
N VAL A 127 -9.13 -7.42 -11.22
CA VAL A 127 -10.55 -7.69 -11.48
C VAL A 127 -11.10 -8.61 -10.40
N ILE A 128 -12.20 -8.16 -9.78
CA ILE A 128 -12.84 -8.87 -8.67
C ILE A 128 -14.17 -9.46 -9.16
N ASP A 129 -14.45 -10.70 -8.80
CA ASP A 129 -15.73 -11.34 -9.11
C ASP A 129 -16.80 -11.09 -8.03
N ASP A 130 -17.99 -11.66 -8.25
CA ASP A 130 -19.14 -11.60 -7.35
C ASP A 130 -19.00 -12.45 -6.06
N GLN A 131 -17.93 -13.28 -6.00
CA GLN A 131 -17.59 -14.10 -4.83
C GLN A 131 -16.43 -13.53 -4.02
N ASP A 132 -16.09 -12.24 -4.21
CA ASP A 132 -14.97 -11.57 -3.55
C ASP A 132 -13.61 -12.24 -3.81
N ARG A 133 -13.36 -12.68 -5.05
CA ARG A 133 -12.10 -13.24 -5.50
C ARG A 133 -11.48 -12.33 -6.56
N VAL A 134 -10.17 -12.26 -6.60
CA VAL A 134 -9.39 -11.54 -7.63
C VAL A 134 -8.73 -12.53 -8.58
N LEU A 135 -8.76 -12.26 -9.89
CA LEU A 135 -8.05 -13.09 -10.85
C LEU A 135 -6.56 -12.80 -10.80
N MET A 136 -5.79 -13.85 -10.58
CA MET A 136 -4.33 -13.76 -10.43
C MET A 136 -3.64 -14.90 -11.18
N MET A 137 -2.34 -14.73 -11.42
CA MET A 137 -1.48 -15.70 -12.07
C MET A 137 -0.36 -16.13 -11.12
N TRP A 138 -0.16 -17.42 -10.97
CA TRP A 138 0.99 -18.01 -10.30
C TRP A 138 2.06 -18.34 -11.32
N ARG A 139 3.18 -17.59 -11.30
CA ARG A 139 4.25 -17.76 -12.30
C ARG A 139 5.64 -17.61 -11.71
N TYR A 140 6.63 -18.14 -12.43
CA TYR A 140 8.04 -18.01 -12.08
C TYR A 140 8.63 -16.75 -12.70
N ARG A 141 9.32 -15.96 -11.88
CA ARG A 141 10.12 -14.82 -12.35
C ARG A 141 11.60 -15.13 -12.18
N PHE A 142 12.34 -15.17 -13.27
CA PHE A 142 13.75 -15.56 -13.28
C PHE A 142 14.65 -14.52 -12.58
N VAL A 143 14.30 -13.25 -12.55
CA VAL A 143 15.10 -12.19 -11.91
C VAL A 143 15.20 -12.42 -10.39
N PRO A 144 14.11 -12.56 -9.62
CA PRO A 144 14.16 -12.94 -8.22
C PRO A 144 14.32 -14.47 -8.01
N GLN A 145 14.29 -15.27 -9.08
CA GLN A 145 14.37 -16.73 -9.06
C GLN A 145 13.33 -17.38 -8.12
N SER A 146 12.08 -16.90 -8.19
CA SER A 146 11.01 -17.35 -7.32
C SER A 146 9.67 -17.42 -8.04
N PHE A 147 8.75 -18.19 -7.44
CA PHE A 147 7.35 -18.23 -7.83
C PHE A 147 6.52 -17.28 -6.97
N GLY A 148 5.46 -16.74 -7.51
CA GLY A 148 4.50 -15.95 -6.76
C GLY A 148 3.28 -15.57 -7.57
N TRP A 149 2.30 -15.03 -6.86
CA TRP A 149 1.07 -14.51 -7.42
C TRP A 149 1.26 -13.09 -7.91
N GLU A 150 0.83 -12.84 -9.13
CA GLU A 150 0.83 -11.52 -9.76
C GLU A 150 -0.54 -11.20 -10.36
N LEU A 151 -0.83 -9.92 -10.48
CA LEU A 151 -1.94 -9.42 -11.27
C LEU A 151 -1.52 -9.30 -12.73
N PRO A 152 -2.45 -9.48 -13.69
CA PRO A 152 -2.19 -9.23 -15.10
C PRO A 152 -1.82 -7.78 -15.37
N GLY A 153 -0.91 -7.57 -16.30
CA GLY A 153 -0.49 -6.23 -16.72
C GLY A 153 0.81 -6.22 -17.48
N GLY A 154 0.99 -5.20 -18.29
CA GLY A 154 2.11 -5.09 -19.20
C GLY A 154 2.50 -3.66 -19.54
N ILE A 155 3.41 -3.56 -20.50
CA ILE A 155 3.97 -2.31 -20.98
C ILE A 155 2.94 -1.59 -21.84
N VAL A 156 2.80 -0.28 -21.59
CA VAL A 156 2.00 0.61 -22.45
C VAL A 156 2.82 0.93 -23.68
N ASP A 157 2.35 0.50 -24.84
CA ASP A 157 2.98 0.78 -26.12
C ASP A 157 2.91 2.28 -26.46
N GLU A 158 3.83 2.73 -27.31
CA GLU A 158 3.88 4.14 -27.73
C GLU A 158 2.56 4.58 -28.41
N GLY A 159 1.87 5.52 -27.79
CA GLY A 159 0.59 6.04 -28.27
C GLY A 159 -0.64 5.20 -27.87
N GLU A 160 -0.46 4.11 -27.14
CA GLU A 160 -1.57 3.36 -26.55
C GLU A 160 -2.11 4.07 -25.29
N ASP A 161 -3.42 3.97 -25.08
CA ASP A 161 -4.05 4.41 -23.84
C ASP A 161 -3.79 3.38 -22.74
N PRO A 162 -3.30 3.74 -21.55
CA PRO A 162 -3.00 2.78 -20.47
C PRO A 162 -4.20 1.91 -20.04
N LEU A 163 -5.44 2.44 -20.13
CA LEU A 163 -6.64 1.65 -19.90
C LEU A 163 -6.81 0.54 -20.96
N GLN A 164 -6.53 0.85 -22.23
CA GLN A 164 -6.59 -0.14 -23.30
C GLN A 164 -5.51 -1.21 -23.13
N THR A 165 -4.29 -0.80 -22.73
CA THR A 165 -3.23 -1.74 -22.36
C THR A 165 -3.69 -2.67 -21.23
N ALA A 166 -4.23 -2.15 -20.13
CA ALA A 166 -4.69 -2.95 -19.01
C ALA A 166 -5.78 -3.97 -19.43
N MET A 167 -6.69 -3.57 -20.33
CA MET A 167 -7.71 -4.45 -20.89
C MET A 167 -7.10 -5.55 -21.75
N ARG A 168 -6.21 -5.20 -22.69
CA ARG A 168 -5.52 -6.10 -23.62
C ARG A 168 -4.68 -7.14 -22.89
N GLU A 169 -3.79 -6.69 -21.99
CA GLU A 169 -2.91 -7.55 -21.22
C GLU A 169 -3.71 -8.53 -20.34
N PHE A 170 -4.79 -8.03 -19.70
CA PHE A 170 -5.67 -8.91 -18.94
C PHE A 170 -6.27 -10.01 -19.79
N GLU A 171 -6.71 -9.71 -21.03
CA GLU A 171 -7.23 -10.70 -21.97
C GLU A 171 -6.15 -11.66 -22.45
N GLU A 172 -5.01 -11.17 -22.86
CA GLU A 172 -3.91 -11.94 -23.44
C GLU A 172 -3.27 -12.90 -22.44
N GLU A 173 -3.03 -12.43 -21.21
CA GLU A 173 -2.42 -13.22 -20.16
C GLU A 173 -3.38 -14.21 -19.48
N THR A 174 -4.69 -13.94 -19.45
CA THR A 174 -5.64 -14.75 -18.68
C THR A 174 -6.72 -15.45 -19.50
N GLY A 175 -7.00 -15.03 -20.71
CA GLY A 175 -8.15 -15.50 -21.50
C GLY A 175 -9.50 -14.95 -21.00
N TRP A 176 -9.50 -14.01 -20.05
CA TRP A 176 -10.70 -13.36 -19.52
C TRP A 176 -10.77 -11.91 -19.99
N ARG A 177 -11.98 -11.42 -20.26
CA ARG A 177 -12.27 -10.02 -20.60
C ARG A 177 -12.94 -9.32 -19.43
N PRO A 178 -12.35 -8.26 -18.85
CA PRO A 178 -13.01 -7.47 -17.82
C PRO A 178 -14.29 -6.83 -18.35
N ASN A 179 -15.31 -6.69 -17.51
CA ASN A 179 -16.52 -5.96 -17.89
C ASN A 179 -16.24 -4.44 -17.99
N SER A 180 -15.45 -3.92 -17.06
CA SER A 180 -14.96 -2.53 -17.03
C SER A 180 -13.72 -2.45 -16.15
N LEU A 181 -12.90 -1.43 -16.37
CA LEU A 181 -11.78 -1.07 -15.52
C LEU A 181 -11.85 0.43 -15.23
N GLU A 182 -11.52 0.82 -14.01
CA GLU A 182 -11.42 2.20 -13.57
C GLU A 182 -10.02 2.45 -13.01
N HIS A 183 -9.39 3.56 -13.42
CA HIS A 183 -8.11 3.99 -12.88
C HIS A 183 -8.24 4.35 -11.40
N VAL A 184 -7.34 3.84 -10.56
CA VAL A 184 -7.38 4.10 -9.11
C VAL A 184 -6.14 4.82 -8.58
N VAL A 185 -4.97 4.58 -9.16
CA VAL A 185 -3.72 5.24 -8.76
C VAL A 185 -2.63 5.10 -9.81
N THR A 186 -1.84 6.16 -9.96
CA THR A 186 -0.55 6.15 -10.65
C THR A 186 0.55 6.30 -9.62
N TYR A 187 1.60 5.50 -9.70
CA TYR A 187 2.72 5.56 -8.77
C TYR A 187 4.05 5.19 -9.44
N GLN A 188 5.15 5.50 -8.77
CA GLN A 188 6.51 5.11 -9.17
C GLN A 188 7.00 4.00 -8.24
N PRO A 189 7.46 2.84 -8.76
CA PRO A 189 7.88 1.71 -7.93
C PRO A 189 9.17 1.96 -7.13
N MET A 190 10.04 2.85 -7.62
CA MET A 190 11.33 3.15 -6.99
C MET A 190 11.75 4.59 -7.29
N VAL A 191 11.11 5.55 -6.63
CA VAL A 191 11.26 7.00 -6.86
C VAL A 191 12.69 7.55 -6.77
N GLY A 192 13.60 6.85 -6.10
CA GLY A 192 14.99 7.31 -5.92
C GLY A 192 15.93 6.96 -7.08
N MET A 193 15.51 6.09 -8.02
CA MET A 193 16.43 5.61 -9.08
C MET A 193 15.73 5.26 -10.39
N VAL A 194 14.48 4.81 -10.33
CA VAL A 194 13.76 4.29 -11.49
C VAL A 194 12.63 5.24 -11.86
N ASP A 195 12.57 5.62 -13.12
CA ASP A 195 11.45 6.31 -13.73
C ASP A 195 10.67 5.28 -14.56
N SER A 196 9.56 4.81 -14.03
CA SER A 196 8.68 3.78 -14.60
C SER A 196 7.28 3.97 -14.02
N PRO A 197 6.47 4.88 -14.59
CA PRO A 197 5.10 5.08 -14.10
C PRO A 197 4.30 3.78 -14.17
N HIS A 198 3.61 3.44 -13.10
CA HIS A 198 2.69 2.30 -13.04
C HIS A 198 1.29 2.81 -12.78
N GLU A 199 0.34 2.42 -13.60
CA GLU A 199 -1.08 2.69 -13.43
C GLU A 199 -1.83 1.45 -13.00
N ILE A 200 -2.62 1.59 -11.95
CA ILE A 200 -3.47 0.53 -11.41
C ILE A 200 -4.91 0.79 -11.80
N TYR A 201 -5.52 -0.24 -12.36
CA TYR A 201 -6.93 -0.28 -12.71
C TYR A 201 -7.64 -1.35 -11.88
N VAL A 202 -8.85 -1.07 -11.44
CA VAL A 202 -9.70 -2.02 -10.70
C VAL A 202 -11.01 -2.19 -11.44
N GLY A 203 -11.49 -3.43 -11.55
CA GLY A 203 -12.73 -3.76 -12.21
C GLY A 203 -13.58 -4.78 -11.47
N GLN A 204 -14.84 -4.88 -11.89
CA GLN A 204 -15.81 -5.84 -11.35
C GLN A 204 -16.29 -6.79 -12.44
N GLY A 205 -16.06 -8.09 -12.22
CA GLY A 205 -16.48 -9.15 -13.10
C GLY A 205 -15.70 -9.23 -14.42
N ALA A 206 -15.54 -10.44 -14.91
CA ALA A 206 -14.96 -10.72 -16.21
C ALA A 206 -15.67 -11.91 -16.86
N LYS A 207 -15.54 -12.05 -18.18
CA LYS A 207 -16.06 -13.16 -18.97
C LYS A 207 -14.91 -13.95 -19.55
N LEU A 208 -14.93 -15.26 -19.39
CA LEU A 208 -14.00 -16.14 -20.10
C LEU A 208 -14.28 -16.06 -21.61
N ILE A 209 -13.27 -15.70 -22.39
CA ILE A 209 -13.35 -15.53 -23.85
C ILE A 209 -12.51 -16.55 -24.61
N GLY A 210 -11.56 -17.22 -23.94
CA GLY A 210 -10.71 -18.23 -24.58
C GLY A 210 -9.58 -18.70 -23.67
N GLU A 211 -8.58 -19.31 -24.25
CA GLU A 211 -7.31 -19.60 -23.60
C GLU A 211 -6.39 -18.37 -23.66
N PRO A 212 -5.45 -18.22 -22.71
CA PRO A 212 -4.43 -17.20 -22.81
C PRO A 212 -3.68 -17.24 -24.13
N THR A 213 -3.40 -16.10 -24.73
CA THR A 213 -2.66 -16.00 -25.98
C THR A 213 -1.18 -15.70 -25.78
N ASP A 214 -0.82 -15.11 -24.65
CA ASP A 214 0.57 -14.93 -24.27
C ASP A 214 1.08 -16.16 -23.49
N LEU A 215 1.68 -17.09 -24.23
CA LEU A 215 2.20 -18.34 -23.65
C LEU A 215 3.56 -18.16 -22.95
N GLU A 216 4.30 -17.09 -23.24
CA GLU A 216 5.60 -16.80 -22.60
C GLU A 216 5.41 -16.27 -21.18
N GLU A 217 4.32 -15.55 -20.95
CA GLU A 217 3.95 -15.00 -19.64
C GLU A 217 2.85 -15.84 -18.93
N ALA A 218 2.35 -16.88 -19.58
CA ALA A 218 1.31 -17.74 -19.03
C ALA A 218 1.77 -18.43 -17.74
N GLY A 219 0.94 -18.33 -16.73
CA GLY A 219 1.10 -19.01 -15.45
C GLY A 219 -0.13 -19.83 -15.11
N HIS A 220 -0.21 -20.37 -13.91
CA HIS A 220 -1.44 -20.93 -13.39
C HIS A 220 -2.41 -19.81 -13.01
N ILE A 221 -3.53 -19.71 -13.72
CA ILE A 221 -4.54 -18.67 -13.51
C ILE A 221 -5.57 -19.17 -12.51
N ALA A 222 -5.88 -18.35 -11.50
CA ALA A 222 -6.89 -18.69 -10.51
C ALA A 222 -7.61 -17.45 -9.98
N TRP A 223 -8.87 -17.65 -9.58
CA TRP A 223 -9.63 -16.73 -8.78
C TRP A 223 -9.26 -16.92 -7.30
N VAL A 224 -8.49 -15.99 -6.74
CA VAL A 224 -7.96 -16.03 -5.38
C VAL A 224 -8.89 -15.24 -4.45
N PRO A 225 -9.38 -15.85 -3.35
CA PRO A 225 -10.21 -15.13 -2.39
C PRO A 225 -9.50 -13.91 -1.80
N LEU A 226 -10.14 -12.75 -1.76
CA LEU A 226 -9.57 -11.54 -1.15
C LEU A 226 -9.23 -11.74 0.33
N ALA A 227 -9.94 -12.63 1.01
CA ALA A 227 -9.67 -12.99 2.41
C ALA A 227 -8.30 -13.67 2.59
N ASP A 228 -7.76 -14.32 1.56
CA ASP A 228 -6.47 -15.01 1.61
C ASP A 228 -5.28 -14.07 1.37
N ILE A 229 -5.51 -12.89 0.78
CA ILE A 229 -4.47 -11.94 0.39
C ILE A 229 -3.55 -11.55 1.56
N PRO A 230 -4.04 -11.23 2.78
CA PRO A 230 -3.14 -10.94 3.91
C PRO A 230 -2.22 -12.12 4.27
N GLY A 231 -2.71 -13.35 4.13
CA GLY A 231 -1.93 -14.56 4.35
C GLY A 231 -0.85 -14.78 3.29
N LEU A 232 -1.20 -14.61 2.01
CA LEU A 232 -0.25 -14.66 0.88
C LEU A 232 0.86 -13.61 1.02
N MET A 233 0.48 -12.38 1.40
CA MET A 233 1.43 -11.30 1.67
C MET A 233 2.40 -11.65 2.81
N ALA A 234 1.88 -12.18 3.93
CA ALA A 234 2.71 -12.55 5.08
C ALA A 234 3.72 -13.68 4.77
N ARG A 235 3.40 -14.55 3.80
CA ARG A 235 4.31 -15.60 3.33
C ARG A 235 5.27 -15.16 2.22
N GLY A 236 5.16 -13.91 1.72
CA GLY A 236 5.97 -13.40 0.63
C GLY A 236 5.61 -14.01 -0.73
N GLU A 237 4.38 -14.48 -0.90
CA GLU A 237 3.89 -15.11 -2.13
C GLU A 237 3.27 -14.13 -3.13
N LEU A 238 3.14 -12.85 -2.78
CA LEU A 238 2.71 -11.79 -3.70
C LEU A 238 3.95 -11.13 -4.30
N MET A 239 4.00 -11.08 -5.63
CA MET A 239 5.12 -10.53 -6.37
C MET A 239 4.74 -9.21 -7.06
N GLY A 240 5.74 -8.35 -7.20
CA GLY A 240 5.59 -7.08 -7.89
C GLY A 240 4.89 -6.00 -7.05
N SER A 241 5.40 -4.77 -7.16
CA SER A 241 4.82 -3.62 -6.46
C SER A 241 3.40 -3.31 -6.94
N GLY A 242 3.09 -3.52 -8.23
CA GLY A 242 1.77 -3.33 -8.80
C GLY A 242 0.71 -4.22 -8.17
N THR A 243 1.02 -5.50 -8.01
CA THR A 243 0.16 -6.46 -7.31
C THR A 243 -0.13 -6.01 -5.88
N LEU A 244 0.92 -5.61 -5.13
CA LEU A 244 0.77 -5.17 -3.74
C LEU A 244 -0.07 -3.88 -3.63
N VAL A 245 0.21 -2.87 -4.46
CA VAL A 245 -0.52 -1.59 -4.45
C VAL A 245 -1.99 -1.79 -4.80
N ALA A 246 -2.29 -2.56 -5.85
CA ALA A 246 -3.66 -2.84 -6.27
C ALA A 246 -4.45 -3.59 -5.19
N LEU A 247 -3.89 -4.67 -4.64
CA LEU A 247 -4.57 -5.48 -3.62
C LEU A 247 -4.77 -4.72 -2.31
N LEU A 248 -3.79 -3.93 -1.88
CA LEU A 248 -3.93 -3.06 -0.70
C LEU A 248 -5.00 -1.99 -0.91
N HIS A 249 -5.08 -1.39 -2.12
CA HIS A 249 -6.14 -0.45 -2.46
C HIS A 249 -7.53 -1.10 -2.36
N VAL A 250 -7.70 -2.29 -2.97
CA VAL A 250 -8.97 -3.05 -2.93
C VAL A 250 -9.38 -3.36 -1.50
N LEU A 251 -8.47 -3.87 -0.68
CA LEU A 251 -8.75 -4.22 0.73
C LEU A 251 -9.10 -2.97 1.56
N ALA A 252 -8.39 -1.85 1.38
CA ALA A 252 -8.62 -0.60 2.09
C ALA A 252 -9.99 0.01 1.74
N SER A 253 -10.35 0.02 0.44
CA SER A 253 -11.62 0.56 -0.04
C SER A 253 -12.82 -0.22 0.49
N ARG A 254 -12.71 -1.54 0.63
CA ARG A 254 -13.75 -2.40 1.21
C ARG A 254 -13.87 -2.22 2.73
N GLY A 255 -12.73 -2.05 3.42
CA GLY A 255 -12.71 -1.76 4.86
C GLY A 255 -13.35 -0.41 5.21
N ALA A 256 -13.21 0.59 4.35
CA ALA A 256 -13.81 1.91 4.54
C ALA A 256 -15.35 1.92 4.31
N GLY A 257 -15.86 1.02 3.45
CA GLY A 257 -17.31 0.85 3.21
C GLY A 257 -18.06 0.09 4.31
N ALA A 258 -17.33 -0.61 5.18
CA ALA A 258 -17.88 -1.35 6.33
C ALA A 258 -17.93 -0.48 7.59
N SER A 259 -18.56 0.70 7.54
CA SER A 259 -18.98 1.40 8.77
C SER A 259 -20.03 0.55 9.46
N PRO A 260 -19.94 0.26 10.77
CA PRO A 260 -20.92 -0.54 11.46
C PRO A 260 -22.27 0.20 11.41
N THR A 261 -23.23 -0.41 10.71
CA THR A 261 -24.64 -0.01 10.81
C THR A 261 -25.03 -0.14 12.26
N THR A 262 -25.26 0.99 12.91
CA THR A 262 -25.85 1.06 14.26
C THR A 262 -27.21 0.38 14.16
N ALA A 263 -27.30 -0.83 14.70
CA ALA A 263 -28.60 -1.46 14.92
C ALA A 263 -29.36 -0.61 15.95
N ALA A 264 -30.50 -0.14 15.53
CA ALA A 264 -31.48 0.55 16.37
C ALA A 264 -32.11 -0.40 17.38
#